data_1d13e5af80124056c96c7b3b8bda18ad
#
_entry.id   1d13e5af80124056c96c7b3b8bda18ad
#
_cell.length_a   1.000
_cell.length_b   1.000
_cell.length_c   1.000
_cell.angle_alpha   90.00
_cell.angle_beta   90.00
_cell.angle_gamma   90.00
#
_symmetry.space_group_name_H-M   'P 1'
#
loop_
_entity.id
_entity.type
_entity.pdbx_description
1 polymer ?
#
loop_
_entity_poly.entity_id
_entity_poly.type
_entity_poly.pdbx_seq_one_letter_code
_entity_poly.pdbx_strand_id
1 'polypeptide(L)'
;MVQVENEYGSYAADKEYLAAIRDMLQEAGFNVPLFTCDGGGQVEAGHIAGALPTLNGVFGEDIFKIVDKYYPGGPYFVAEFYPAWFDEWGKRHSSVAYERPAEQLDWMLGHGVSVSMYMFHGGTNFWYMNGANTSGGFRPQPTSYDYDAPLGEWGNCYPKYHAFREIIQKYLPEETQLPEVPADNPTTTFATVELKESAPLTTAFHQTIQSEDVLSMEDVGADFGYIHYQTTIKTPGKQKLIIQDLRDYAVILVDGKQVASLDRRYNQNSTTLDIHKVPATLEILVENTGRVNYGPDILFNRKGITSQVLWGNEKLTGWSITPLPLYKEEVSSLSFGQEIKGVPAFHRGTFIIEQQGDCFVDMSQWGKGAVWVNGKSLGRFWNIGPQQTLYIPAPWLKKGENEIVVFEMEDTGKRNLQGLDKPILDSLGIDKNKPEKQQRNQTGSPILEEGDILLNTTLAETNDWQQVDLPVVRTLRHFCIETLSSYTEDNQACISEVDLLDDKGQPIDKTKWEVVYVSSEQADKNLGVAENLFDGDISSFWHTDPATEPGQPHRIIVDIKEIYKISALRFKVRKGAFLSGKVKEINVYGRPQFFLFH
;
A
#
# COMPACT_ATOMS: atom_id res chain seq x y z
N MET A 1 26.93 13.74 -8.57
CA MET A 1 25.81 14.68 -8.59
C MET A 1 25.12 14.64 -7.24
N VAL A 2 24.42 15.72 -6.82
CA VAL A 2 23.63 15.75 -5.57
C VAL A 2 22.22 16.25 -5.91
N GLN A 3 21.20 15.58 -5.36
CA GLN A 3 19.80 15.90 -5.59
C GLN A 3 19.32 16.99 -4.63
N VAL A 4 18.59 17.97 -5.17
CA VAL A 4 17.93 19.02 -4.41
C VAL A 4 16.49 18.59 -4.20
N GLU A 5 16.14 18.14 -3.00
CA GLU A 5 14.85 17.53 -2.67
C GLU A 5 14.52 16.27 -3.47
N ASN A 6 13.43 15.59 -3.14
CA ASN A 6 12.92 14.43 -3.87
C ASN A 6 11.45 14.61 -4.21
N GLU A 7 11.13 14.60 -5.50
CA GLU A 7 9.75 14.70 -6.01
C GLU A 7 8.95 15.87 -5.42
N TYR A 8 9.65 16.98 -5.12
CA TYR A 8 9.05 18.12 -4.46
C TYR A 8 7.85 18.70 -5.22
N GLY A 9 7.88 18.65 -6.55
CA GLY A 9 6.79 19.06 -7.41
C GLY A 9 5.48 18.28 -7.22
N SER A 10 5.53 17.12 -6.55
CA SER A 10 4.34 16.36 -6.15
C SER A 10 3.61 16.94 -4.94
N TYR A 11 4.26 17.81 -4.15
CA TYR A 11 3.76 18.31 -2.88
C TYR A 11 3.57 19.82 -2.85
N ALA A 12 4.48 20.57 -3.50
CA ALA A 12 4.49 22.02 -3.42
C ALA A 12 5.19 22.65 -4.64
N ALA A 13 5.22 24.00 -4.68
CA ALA A 13 5.85 24.77 -5.74
C ALA A 13 6.64 25.97 -5.18
N ASP A 14 7.12 25.89 -3.92
CA ASP A 14 7.89 26.95 -3.28
C ASP A 14 9.33 26.98 -3.82
N LYS A 15 9.57 27.91 -4.74
CA LYS A 15 10.87 28.08 -5.38
C LYS A 15 11.92 28.70 -4.46
N GLU A 16 11.52 29.46 -3.44
CA GLU A 16 12.43 30.05 -2.46
C GLU A 16 12.99 28.97 -1.54
N TYR A 17 12.13 28.05 -1.10
CA TYR A 17 12.54 26.87 -0.34
C TYR A 17 13.55 26.02 -1.11
N LEU A 18 13.25 25.64 -2.34
CA LEU A 18 14.17 24.84 -3.18
C LEU A 18 15.49 25.55 -3.43
N ALA A 19 15.45 26.87 -3.66
CA ALA A 19 16.67 27.67 -3.85
C ALA A 19 17.51 27.71 -2.56
N ALA A 20 16.88 27.83 -1.39
CA ALA A 20 17.58 27.77 -0.12
C ALA A 20 18.28 26.42 0.10
N ILE A 21 17.64 25.30 -0.22
CA ILE A 21 18.27 23.95 -0.15
C ILE A 21 19.46 23.86 -1.11
N ARG A 22 19.31 24.31 -2.37
CA ARG A 22 20.42 24.37 -3.33
C ARG A 22 21.60 25.18 -2.79
N ASP A 23 21.35 26.35 -2.27
CA ASP A 23 22.38 27.26 -1.78
C ASP A 23 23.07 26.70 -0.54
N MET A 24 22.33 26.09 0.39
CA MET A 24 22.89 25.38 1.55
C MET A 24 23.80 24.21 1.14
N LEU A 25 23.42 23.43 0.11
CA LEU A 25 24.27 22.36 -0.41
C LEU A 25 25.59 22.93 -0.98
N GLN A 26 25.55 24.05 -1.71
CA GLN A 26 26.74 24.71 -2.24
C GLN A 26 27.63 25.27 -1.12
N GLU A 27 27.03 25.94 -0.13
CA GLU A 27 27.72 26.45 1.06
C GLU A 27 28.37 25.34 1.90
N ALA A 28 27.71 24.17 1.98
CA ALA A 28 28.28 22.98 2.62
C ALA A 28 29.46 22.34 1.85
N GLY A 29 29.81 22.89 0.67
CA GLY A 29 30.98 22.46 -0.12
C GLY A 29 30.69 21.38 -1.17
N PHE A 30 29.44 21.13 -1.53
CA PHE A 30 29.11 20.23 -2.63
C PHE A 30 29.37 20.91 -4.00
N ASN A 31 30.61 20.83 -4.48
CA ASN A 31 31.05 21.39 -5.76
C ASN A 31 30.86 20.40 -6.93
N VAL A 32 29.66 19.82 -7.03
CA VAL A 32 29.26 18.86 -8.05
C VAL A 32 27.95 19.30 -8.70
N PRO A 33 27.63 18.81 -9.92
CA PRO A 33 26.34 19.13 -10.51
C PRO A 33 25.18 18.77 -9.57
N LEU A 34 24.28 19.73 -9.39
CA LEU A 34 23.02 19.54 -8.65
C LEU A 34 21.89 19.20 -9.63
N PHE A 35 20.90 18.46 -9.17
CA PHE A 35 19.73 18.11 -9.97
C PHE A 35 18.46 18.04 -9.12
N THR A 36 17.29 18.24 -9.75
CA THR A 36 15.98 17.94 -9.19
C THR A 36 15.44 16.69 -9.89
N CYS A 37 14.59 15.91 -9.22
CA CYS A 37 13.99 14.72 -9.77
C CYS A 37 12.49 14.75 -9.54
N ASP A 38 11.70 14.82 -10.62
CA ASP A 38 10.26 14.96 -10.56
C ASP A 38 9.58 14.09 -11.63
N GLY A 39 8.36 13.67 -11.38
CA GLY A 39 7.50 13.09 -12.42
C GLY A 39 7.21 14.10 -13.53
N GLY A 40 6.96 13.62 -14.75
CA GLY A 40 6.87 14.49 -15.93
C GLY A 40 5.88 15.65 -15.85
N GLY A 41 4.79 15.51 -15.08
CA GLY A 41 3.81 16.56 -14.84
C GLY A 41 4.17 17.53 -13.69
N GLN A 42 5.17 17.21 -12.87
CA GLN A 42 5.56 17.94 -11.66
C GLN A 42 6.82 18.79 -11.84
N VAL A 43 7.54 18.64 -12.95
CA VAL A 43 8.82 19.34 -13.19
C VAL A 43 8.66 20.87 -13.10
N GLU A 44 7.56 21.44 -13.56
CA GLU A 44 7.30 22.89 -13.43
C GLU A 44 7.33 23.34 -11.96
N ALA A 45 6.74 22.56 -11.07
CA ALA A 45 6.71 22.84 -9.64
C ALA A 45 8.03 22.48 -8.94
N GLY A 46 8.67 21.38 -9.29
CA GLY A 46 9.87 20.86 -8.62
C GLY A 46 11.21 21.43 -9.10
N HIS A 47 11.32 21.88 -10.36
CA HIS A 47 12.58 22.37 -10.92
C HIS A 47 12.96 23.78 -10.46
N ILE A 48 14.28 24.04 -10.32
CA ILE A 48 14.86 25.36 -10.07
C ILE A 48 16.08 25.63 -10.94
N ALA A 49 16.37 26.92 -11.18
CA ALA A 49 17.59 27.34 -11.87
C ALA A 49 18.86 26.90 -11.11
N GLY A 50 19.88 26.47 -11.84
CA GLY A 50 21.14 25.99 -11.27
C GLY A 50 21.14 24.51 -10.85
N ALA A 51 20.03 23.81 -11.05
CA ALA A 51 19.95 22.36 -10.94
C ALA A 51 19.48 21.76 -12.26
N LEU A 52 20.01 20.59 -12.64
CA LEU A 52 19.57 19.86 -13.84
C LEU A 52 18.18 19.27 -13.59
N PRO A 53 17.18 19.51 -14.45
CA PRO A 53 15.91 18.81 -14.36
C PRO A 53 16.10 17.35 -14.76
N THR A 54 15.82 16.42 -13.88
CA THR A 54 15.79 14.99 -14.17
C THR A 54 14.38 14.45 -13.94
N LEU A 55 14.11 13.28 -14.48
CA LEU A 55 12.78 12.72 -14.52
C LEU A 55 12.70 11.38 -13.77
N ASN A 56 11.54 11.08 -13.21
CA ASN A 56 11.20 9.77 -12.69
C ASN A 56 10.00 9.17 -13.45
N GLY A 57 10.07 7.89 -13.75
CA GLY A 57 8.99 7.13 -14.41
C GLY A 57 8.57 7.63 -15.80
N VAL A 58 9.37 8.48 -16.47
CA VAL A 58 9.09 9.01 -17.82
C VAL A 58 9.89 8.25 -18.87
N PHE A 59 9.27 7.94 -20.01
CA PHE A 59 9.87 7.17 -21.09
C PHE A 59 9.62 7.81 -22.46
N GLY A 60 10.46 7.41 -23.42
CA GLY A 60 10.32 7.81 -24.81
C GLY A 60 10.58 9.31 -25.05
N GLU A 61 10.05 9.82 -26.15
CA GLU A 61 10.29 11.20 -26.60
C GLU A 61 9.77 12.29 -25.63
N ASP A 62 8.92 11.93 -24.68
CA ASP A 62 8.42 12.89 -23.69
C ASP A 62 9.54 13.37 -22.76
N ILE A 63 10.62 12.59 -22.60
CA ILE A 63 11.83 13.02 -21.88
C ILE A 63 12.37 14.31 -22.49
N PHE A 64 12.55 14.35 -23.81
CA PHE A 64 13.07 15.52 -24.52
C PHE A 64 12.10 16.70 -24.42
N LYS A 65 10.81 16.48 -24.70
CA LYS A 65 9.77 17.52 -24.66
C LYS A 65 9.66 18.21 -23.31
N ILE A 66 9.87 17.46 -22.22
CA ILE A 66 9.78 18.00 -20.86
C ILE A 66 11.06 18.75 -20.50
N VAL A 67 12.23 18.10 -20.66
CA VAL A 67 13.52 18.68 -20.23
C VAL A 67 13.85 19.92 -21.03
N ASP A 68 13.62 19.94 -22.36
CA ASP A 68 13.94 21.07 -23.24
C ASP A 68 13.23 22.38 -22.89
N LYS A 69 12.14 22.32 -22.14
CA LYS A 69 11.45 23.53 -21.63
C LYS A 69 12.32 24.29 -20.61
N TYR A 70 13.16 23.60 -19.88
CA TYR A 70 13.97 24.13 -18.77
C TYR A 70 15.45 24.11 -19.06
N TYR A 71 15.91 23.14 -19.85
CA TYR A 71 17.31 22.94 -20.20
C TYR A 71 17.46 22.44 -21.65
N PRO A 72 17.34 23.34 -22.65
CA PRO A 72 17.33 22.98 -24.05
C PRO A 72 18.58 22.24 -24.50
N GLY A 73 18.39 21.07 -25.12
CA GLY A 73 19.49 20.23 -25.61
C GLY A 73 20.13 19.31 -24.58
N GLY A 74 19.54 19.19 -23.38
CA GLY A 74 20.01 18.29 -22.34
C GLY A 74 21.28 18.74 -21.61
N PRO A 75 21.94 17.88 -20.80
CA PRO A 75 21.82 16.42 -20.82
C PRO A 75 20.49 15.88 -20.33
N TYR A 76 20.05 14.79 -20.92
CA TYR A 76 18.81 14.11 -20.53
C TYR A 76 19.13 13.00 -19.53
N PHE A 77 18.38 12.97 -18.43
CA PHE A 77 18.62 12.01 -17.36
C PHE A 77 17.28 11.56 -16.71
N VAL A 78 17.02 10.26 -16.75
CA VAL A 78 15.99 9.61 -15.96
C VAL A 78 16.65 9.15 -14.67
N ALA A 79 16.50 9.93 -13.59
CA ALA A 79 17.17 9.67 -12.32
C ALA A 79 16.48 8.57 -11.50
N GLU A 80 15.21 8.28 -11.79
CA GLU A 80 14.51 7.11 -11.26
C GLU A 80 13.85 6.33 -12.40
N PHE A 81 14.56 5.35 -12.92
CA PHE A 81 14.02 4.34 -13.81
C PHE A 81 13.52 3.17 -12.99
N TYR A 82 12.22 2.88 -13.07
CA TYR A 82 11.53 1.84 -12.30
C TYR A 82 11.49 0.50 -13.06
N PRO A 83 12.37 -0.48 -12.78
CA PRO A 83 12.31 -1.81 -13.42
C PRO A 83 11.15 -2.67 -12.91
N ALA A 84 10.60 -2.36 -11.72
CA ALA A 84 9.43 -2.95 -11.11
C ALA A 84 8.84 -2.04 -10.03
N TRP A 85 8.32 -2.59 -8.91
CA TRP A 85 7.71 -1.82 -7.82
C TRP A 85 7.83 -2.55 -6.49
N PHE A 86 7.66 -1.82 -5.38
CA PHE A 86 7.62 -2.39 -4.03
C PHE A 86 6.27 -3.04 -3.71
N ASP A 87 6.30 -3.93 -2.73
CA ASP A 87 5.12 -4.64 -2.23
C ASP A 87 4.30 -3.83 -1.22
N GLU A 88 3.06 -4.27 -1.04
CA GLU A 88 2.15 -3.79 -0.01
C GLU A 88 1.57 -4.98 0.77
N TRP A 89 1.44 -4.86 2.09
CA TRP A 89 0.81 -5.89 2.90
C TRP A 89 -0.60 -6.26 2.43
N GLY A 90 -0.87 -7.55 2.26
CA GLY A 90 -2.16 -8.09 1.82
C GLY A 90 -2.40 -8.07 0.31
N LYS A 91 -1.38 -7.73 -0.50
CA LYS A 91 -1.39 -7.82 -1.96
C LYS A 91 -0.36 -8.84 -2.46
N ARG A 92 -0.51 -9.26 -3.70
CA ARG A 92 0.49 -10.10 -4.38
C ARG A 92 1.83 -9.39 -4.49
N HIS A 93 2.90 -10.15 -4.55
CA HIS A 93 4.23 -9.66 -4.88
C HIS A 93 4.21 -8.94 -6.23
N SER A 94 4.80 -7.75 -6.25
CA SER A 94 4.92 -6.94 -7.47
C SER A 94 5.98 -7.55 -8.37
N SER A 95 5.56 -8.16 -9.46
CA SER A 95 6.47 -8.76 -10.44
C SER A 95 6.21 -8.20 -11.82
N VAL A 96 7.27 -7.83 -12.53
CA VAL A 96 7.26 -7.27 -13.88
C VAL A 96 8.18 -8.08 -14.77
N ALA A 97 7.64 -8.64 -15.86
CA ALA A 97 8.44 -9.35 -16.85
C ALA A 97 9.55 -8.44 -17.41
N TYR A 98 10.74 -9.01 -17.59
CA TYR A 98 11.96 -8.23 -17.86
C TYR A 98 11.98 -7.56 -19.25
N GLU A 99 11.18 -8.02 -20.19
CA GLU A 99 11.19 -7.57 -21.58
C GLU A 99 10.87 -6.07 -21.69
N ARG A 100 9.80 -5.63 -21.04
CA ARG A 100 9.38 -4.23 -21.10
C ARG A 100 10.41 -3.27 -20.49
N PRO A 101 10.89 -3.42 -19.25
CA PRO A 101 11.93 -2.53 -18.73
C PRO A 101 13.26 -2.65 -19.50
N ALA A 102 13.55 -3.81 -20.11
CA ALA A 102 14.70 -3.99 -20.99
C ALA A 102 14.58 -3.14 -22.28
N GLU A 103 13.45 -3.17 -22.96
CA GLU A 103 13.17 -2.32 -24.11
C GLU A 103 13.26 -0.83 -23.78
N GLN A 104 12.76 -0.42 -22.61
CA GLN A 104 12.84 0.96 -22.14
C GLN A 104 14.29 1.40 -21.91
N LEU A 105 15.11 0.54 -21.30
CA LEU A 105 16.54 0.80 -21.08
C LEU A 105 17.29 0.90 -22.41
N ASP A 106 17.05 -0.02 -23.34
CA ASP A 106 17.69 -0.04 -24.68
C ASP A 106 17.34 1.25 -25.44
N TRP A 107 16.07 1.67 -25.41
CA TRP A 107 15.65 2.92 -26.02
C TRP A 107 16.36 4.14 -25.41
N MET A 108 16.39 4.25 -24.07
CA MET A 108 17.03 5.39 -23.39
C MET A 108 18.52 5.49 -23.71
N LEU A 109 19.24 4.39 -23.60
CA LEU A 109 20.68 4.38 -23.89
C LEU A 109 20.97 4.67 -25.37
N GLY A 110 20.15 4.12 -26.28
CA GLY A 110 20.24 4.37 -27.72
C GLY A 110 19.98 5.81 -28.14
N HIS A 111 19.28 6.58 -27.31
CA HIS A 111 18.99 8.01 -27.55
C HIS A 111 19.83 8.96 -26.67
N GLY A 112 20.87 8.45 -26.03
CA GLY A 112 21.81 9.26 -25.22
C GLY A 112 21.21 9.77 -23.91
N VAL A 113 20.17 9.11 -23.39
CA VAL A 113 19.57 9.42 -22.09
C VAL A 113 20.36 8.68 -20.99
N SER A 114 20.84 9.41 -20.01
CA SER A 114 21.44 8.84 -18.79
C SER A 114 20.37 8.22 -17.90
N VAL A 115 20.71 7.15 -17.18
CA VAL A 115 19.76 6.37 -16.38
C VAL A 115 20.34 6.08 -14.99
N SER A 116 19.52 6.26 -13.96
CA SER A 116 19.73 5.70 -12.62
C SER A 116 18.55 4.79 -12.29
N MET A 117 18.83 3.55 -11.89
CA MET A 117 17.78 2.57 -11.62
C MET A 117 17.30 2.65 -10.18
N TYR A 118 16.00 2.79 -10.01
CA TYR A 118 15.35 2.71 -8.72
C TYR A 118 14.32 1.57 -8.75
N MET A 119 14.63 0.35 -8.25
CA MET A 119 15.90 -0.06 -7.63
C MET A 119 16.71 -0.92 -8.61
N PHE A 120 18.04 -0.81 -8.56
CA PHE A 120 18.93 -1.79 -9.18
C PHE A 120 19.08 -3.04 -8.32
N HIS A 121 19.18 -2.86 -7.01
CA HIS A 121 19.19 -3.90 -5.98
C HIS A 121 18.02 -3.65 -5.05
N GLY A 122 17.22 -4.67 -4.81
CA GLY A 122 16.24 -4.69 -3.74
C GLY A 122 16.89 -4.52 -2.38
N GLY A 123 16.16 -4.74 -1.33
CA GLY A 123 16.73 -4.59 0.00
C GLY A 123 15.79 -5.08 1.08
N THR A 124 16.14 -4.81 2.32
CA THR A 124 15.33 -5.18 3.49
C THR A 124 15.10 -3.96 4.35
N ASN A 125 13.85 -3.67 4.64
CA ASN A 125 13.43 -2.67 5.63
C ASN A 125 13.59 -3.26 7.05
N PHE A 126 14.83 -3.50 7.46
CA PHE A 126 15.11 -4.04 8.79
C PHE A 126 14.46 -3.17 9.89
N TRP A 127 14.20 -3.80 11.04
CA TRP A 127 13.55 -3.18 12.18
C TRP A 127 12.17 -2.62 11.80
N TYR A 128 11.94 -1.32 11.90
CA TYR A 128 10.68 -0.65 11.57
C TYR A 128 10.83 0.37 10.44
N MET A 129 11.79 0.15 9.52
CA MET A 129 12.15 1.14 8.50
C MET A 129 11.31 1.10 7.24
N ASN A 130 10.31 0.20 7.16
CA ASN A 130 9.37 0.21 6.05
C ASN A 130 8.50 1.47 6.06
N GLY A 131 8.19 1.97 4.87
CA GLY A 131 7.30 3.10 4.66
C GLY A 131 5.84 2.70 4.41
N ALA A 132 5.05 3.69 4.03
CA ALA A 132 3.67 3.52 3.57
C ALA A 132 3.30 4.60 2.55
N ASN A 133 2.45 4.25 1.58
CA ASN A 133 1.81 5.21 0.68
C ASN A 133 0.37 5.49 1.14
N THR A 134 -0.16 6.68 0.82
CA THR A 134 -1.54 7.05 1.17
C THR A 134 -2.38 7.49 -0.03
N SER A 135 -1.85 7.46 -1.24
CA SER A 135 -2.65 7.66 -2.45
C SER A 135 -3.63 6.51 -2.64
N GLY A 136 -4.94 6.75 -2.44
CA GLY A 136 -5.97 5.72 -2.47
C GLY A 136 -6.07 4.87 -1.18
N GLY A 137 -5.79 5.45 -0.02
CA GLY A 137 -5.83 4.82 1.30
C GLY A 137 -4.45 4.45 1.85
N PHE A 138 -4.43 4.05 3.11
CA PHE A 138 -3.18 3.70 3.79
C PHE A 138 -2.67 2.32 3.36
N ARG A 139 -1.44 2.27 2.82
CA ARG A 139 -0.82 1.09 2.22
C ARG A 139 0.60 0.90 2.74
N PRO A 140 0.77 0.19 3.86
CA PRO A 140 2.09 -0.06 4.43
C PRO A 140 2.85 -1.12 3.61
N GLN A 141 4.16 -0.88 3.47
CA GLN A 141 5.08 -1.78 2.79
C GLN A 141 5.51 -2.92 3.72
N PRO A 142 5.84 -4.12 3.20
CA PRO A 142 6.42 -5.20 3.98
C PRO A 142 7.89 -4.93 4.34
N THR A 143 8.46 -5.86 5.11
CA THR A 143 9.88 -5.82 5.47
C THR A 143 10.77 -6.07 4.26
N SER A 144 10.43 -7.02 3.40
CA SER A 144 11.15 -7.19 2.14
C SER A 144 10.93 -6.00 1.22
N TYR A 145 12.00 -5.49 0.69
CA TYR A 145 12.02 -4.51 -0.40
C TYR A 145 12.68 -5.14 -1.63
N ASP A 146 12.33 -6.40 -1.92
CA ASP A 146 12.86 -7.15 -3.06
C ASP A 146 12.66 -6.39 -4.37
N TYR A 147 11.49 -5.74 -4.52
CA TYR A 147 11.16 -4.84 -5.62
C TYR A 147 11.06 -5.54 -6.98
N ASP A 148 11.31 -6.86 -7.04
CA ASP A 148 11.58 -7.57 -8.29
C ASP A 148 12.65 -6.80 -9.13
N ALA A 149 13.67 -6.28 -8.43
CA ALA A 149 14.78 -5.51 -8.99
C ALA A 149 15.71 -6.42 -9.81
N PRO A 150 16.65 -5.88 -10.60
CA PRO A 150 17.68 -6.70 -11.24
C PRO A 150 18.45 -7.60 -10.27
N LEU A 151 18.78 -7.10 -9.07
CA LEU A 151 19.28 -7.89 -7.94
C LEU A 151 18.19 -7.96 -6.86
N GLY A 152 17.81 -9.15 -6.45
CA GLY A 152 16.82 -9.37 -5.40
C GLY A 152 17.30 -8.98 -4.01
N GLU A 153 16.45 -9.18 -2.99
CA GLU A 153 16.67 -8.74 -1.60
C GLU A 153 18.03 -9.16 -1.03
N TRP A 154 18.53 -10.35 -1.33
CA TRP A 154 19.81 -10.88 -0.82
C TRP A 154 20.95 -10.81 -1.87
N GLY A 155 20.77 -10.04 -2.94
CA GLY A 155 21.79 -9.81 -3.97
C GLY A 155 21.84 -10.87 -5.07
N ASN A 156 20.89 -11.79 -5.14
CA ASN A 156 20.78 -12.77 -6.23
C ASN A 156 20.42 -12.09 -7.55
N CYS A 157 20.97 -12.60 -8.65
CA CYS A 157 20.68 -12.10 -9.99
C CYS A 157 19.35 -12.62 -10.51
N TYR A 158 18.41 -11.72 -10.80
CA TYR A 158 17.18 -12.04 -11.51
C TYR A 158 17.35 -11.95 -13.04
N PRO A 159 16.42 -12.46 -13.85
CA PRO A 159 16.50 -12.36 -15.32
C PRO A 159 16.70 -10.93 -15.84
N LYS A 160 16.16 -9.92 -15.16
CA LYS A 160 16.36 -8.50 -15.47
C LYS A 160 17.83 -8.08 -15.42
N TYR A 161 18.60 -8.59 -14.46
CA TYR A 161 20.02 -8.30 -14.34
C TYR A 161 20.77 -8.71 -15.61
N HIS A 162 20.53 -9.92 -16.10
CA HIS A 162 21.19 -10.43 -17.31
C HIS A 162 20.75 -9.66 -18.54
N ALA A 163 19.45 -9.40 -18.71
CA ALA A 163 18.95 -8.62 -19.83
C ALA A 163 19.50 -7.19 -19.86
N PHE A 164 19.54 -6.52 -18.71
CA PHE A 164 20.10 -5.15 -18.62
C PHE A 164 21.60 -5.13 -18.87
N ARG A 165 22.32 -6.13 -18.39
CA ARG A 165 23.74 -6.29 -18.64
C ARG A 165 24.05 -6.41 -20.15
N GLU A 166 23.30 -7.24 -20.88
CA GLU A 166 23.43 -7.39 -22.32
C GLU A 166 23.14 -6.09 -23.08
N ILE A 167 22.12 -5.34 -22.64
CA ILE A 167 21.79 -4.04 -23.22
C ILE A 167 22.91 -3.02 -22.98
N ILE A 168 23.35 -2.90 -21.74
CA ILE A 168 24.42 -1.95 -21.38
C ILE A 168 25.70 -2.23 -22.21
N GLN A 169 26.03 -3.51 -22.40
CA GLN A 169 27.23 -3.88 -23.19
C GLN A 169 27.17 -3.35 -24.63
N LYS A 170 25.99 -3.20 -25.25
CA LYS A 170 25.85 -2.66 -26.62
C LYS A 170 26.28 -1.20 -26.75
N TYR A 171 26.21 -0.43 -25.67
CA TYR A 171 26.49 1.02 -25.66
C TYR A 171 27.84 1.38 -25.02
N LEU A 172 28.60 0.38 -24.56
CA LEU A 172 29.95 0.59 -24.08
C LEU A 172 30.96 0.62 -25.25
N PRO A 173 32.11 1.28 -25.08
CA PRO A 173 33.21 1.16 -26.04
C PRO A 173 33.57 -0.31 -26.31
N GLU A 174 33.93 -0.64 -27.56
CA GLU A 174 34.23 -2.03 -27.98
C GLU A 174 35.29 -2.73 -27.12
N GLU A 175 36.25 -1.98 -26.58
CA GLU A 175 37.29 -2.49 -25.69
C GLU A 175 36.85 -2.72 -24.27
N THR A 176 35.64 -2.24 -23.88
CA THR A 176 35.14 -2.36 -22.52
C THR A 176 34.40 -3.69 -22.33
N GLN A 177 34.97 -4.53 -21.49
CA GLN A 177 34.32 -5.77 -21.07
C GLN A 177 33.71 -5.60 -19.65
N LEU A 178 32.43 -5.95 -19.50
CA LEU A 178 31.83 -6.02 -18.19
C LEU A 178 32.46 -7.16 -17.37
N PRO A 179 32.66 -6.98 -16.05
CA PRO A 179 33.16 -8.05 -15.18
C PRO A 179 32.27 -9.31 -15.26
N GLU A 180 32.81 -10.45 -14.92
CA GLU A 180 31.99 -11.67 -14.79
C GLU A 180 30.88 -11.47 -13.76
N VAL A 181 29.72 -12.12 -13.99
CA VAL A 181 28.63 -12.12 -13.02
C VAL A 181 29.10 -12.90 -11.78
N PRO A 182 29.07 -12.29 -10.58
CA PRO A 182 29.44 -13.02 -9.38
C PRO A 182 28.51 -14.20 -9.12
N ALA A 183 29.03 -15.23 -8.48
CA ALA A 183 28.19 -16.33 -7.99
C ALA A 183 27.24 -15.81 -6.89
N ASP A 184 26.06 -16.43 -6.80
CA ASP A 184 25.12 -16.13 -5.72
C ASP A 184 25.74 -16.36 -4.35
N ASN A 185 25.31 -15.59 -3.36
CA ASN A 185 25.71 -15.79 -1.98
C ASN A 185 25.31 -17.18 -1.49
N PRO A 186 26.16 -17.86 -0.71
CA PRO A 186 25.78 -19.15 -0.12
C PRO A 186 24.59 -18.98 0.83
N THR A 187 23.64 -19.89 0.75
CA THR A 187 22.50 -19.95 1.64
C THR A 187 22.61 -21.08 2.65
N THR A 188 21.88 -21.01 3.74
CA THR A 188 21.84 -22.03 4.78
C THR A 188 20.41 -22.23 5.30
N THR A 189 20.19 -23.34 5.97
CA THR A 189 18.90 -23.69 6.58
C THR A 189 19.09 -24.08 8.04
N PHE A 190 18.01 -24.04 8.82
CA PHE A 190 17.93 -24.71 10.10
C PHE A 190 16.62 -25.46 10.26
N ALA A 191 16.67 -26.60 10.96
CA ALA A 191 15.53 -27.45 11.21
C ALA A 191 14.47 -26.73 12.06
N THR A 192 13.22 -27.19 11.99
CA THR A 192 12.13 -26.67 12.82
C THR A 192 12.51 -26.66 14.30
N VAL A 193 12.38 -25.50 14.90
CA VAL A 193 12.59 -25.28 16.34
C VAL A 193 11.29 -24.78 16.98
N GLU A 194 11.10 -25.14 18.25
CA GLU A 194 9.97 -24.69 19.05
C GLU A 194 10.43 -23.65 20.06
N LEU A 195 9.76 -22.49 20.09
CA LEU A 195 10.03 -21.42 21.04
C LEU A 195 9.24 -21.69 22.33
N LYS A 196 9.92 -22.24 23.34
CA LYS A 196 9.30 -22.77 24.57
C LYS A 196 9.20 -21.75 25.71
N GLU A 197 9.96 -20.68 25.62
CA GLU A 197 9.99 -19.65 26.65
C GLU A 197 9.23 -18.42 26.19
N SER A 198 8.48 -17.80 27.09
CA SER A 198 7.73 -16.56 26.79
C SER A 198 8.02 -15.49 27.84
N ALA A 199 7.84 -14.23 27.42
CA ALA A 199 7.85 -13.08 28.31
C ALA A 199 6.60 -12.21 28.02
N PRO A 200 5.87 -11.78 29.04
CA PRO A 200 4.71 -10.92 28.82
C PRO A 200 5.14 -9.55 28.28
N LEU A 201 4.27 -8.89 27.51
CA LEU A 201 4.53 -7.56 26.94
C LEU A 201 4.98 -6.55 28.02
N THR A 202 4.43 -6.65 29.23
CA THR A 202 4.73 -5.76 30.34
C THR A 202 6.19 -5.79 30.79
N THR A 203 6.95 -6.83 30.47
CA THR A 203 8.40 -6.88 30.78
C THR A 203 9.22 -5.92 29.93
N ALA A 204 8.65 -5.43 28.80
CA ALA A 204 9.25 -4.40 27.95
C ALA A 204 8.82 -2.97 28.35
N PHE A 205 8.09 -2.78 29.45
CA PHE A 205 7.64 -1.47 29.90
C PHE A 205 8.75 -0.79 30.70
N HIS A 206 9.46 0.16 30.10
CA HIS A 206 10.53 0.91 30.74
C HIS A 206 10.08 2.28 31.25
N GLN A 207 9.18 2.94 30.51
CA GLN A 207 8.68 4.27 30.86
C GLN A 207 7.18 4.33 30.57
N THR A 208 6.39 4.56 31.61
CA THR A 208 4.94 4.77 31.49
C THR A 208 4.58 6.20 31.84
N ILE A 209 3.86 6.86 30.97
CA ILE A 209 3.43 8.26 31.10
C ILE A 209 1.96 8.25 31.54
N GLN A 210 1.62 9.03 32.55
CA GLN A 210 0.23 9.25 32.99
C GLN A 210 -0.31 10.50 32.31
N SER A 211 -1.48 10.41 31.70
CA SER A 211 -2.14 11.53 31.04
C SER A 211 -3.65 11.45 31.17
N GLU A 212 -4.32 12.58 31.25
CA GLU A 212 -5.77 12.62 31.22
C GLU A 212 -6.31 12.18 29.85
N ASP A 213 -5.66 12.63 28.78
CA ASP A 213 -6.00 12.30 27.39
C ASP A 213 -4.98 11.34 26.75
N VAL A 214 -5.37 10.67 25.68
CA VAL A 214 -4.43 9.91 24.84
C VAL A 214 -3.40 10.85 24.23
N LEU A 215 -2.17 10.36 24.10
CA LEU A 215 -1.07 11.07 23.44
C LEU A 215 -0.60 10.24 22.25
N SER A 216 -0.19 10.88 21.19
CA SER A 216 0.42 10.19 20.03
C SER A 216 1.82 9.70 20.36
N MET A 217 2.42 8.90 19.46
CA MET A 217 3.82 8.47 19.60
C MET A 217 4.76 9.67 19.67
N GLU A 218 4.54 10.69 18.85
CA GLU A 218 5.36 11.91 18.80
C GLU A 218 5.26 12.73 20.09
N ASP A 219 4.09 12.78 20.74
CA ASP A 219 3.90 13.50 21.99
C ASP A 219 4.68 12.85 23.17
N VAL A 220 4.96 11.55 23.06
CA VAL A 220 5.74 10.80 24.06
C VAL A 220 7.19 10.53 23.64
N GLY A 221 7.64 11.16 22.53
CA GLY A 221 9.01 11.04 22.03
C GLY A 221 9.34 9.69 21.39
N ALA A 222 8.33 8.97 20.87
CA ALA A 222 8.49 7.70 20.18
C ALA A 222 8.30 7.86 18.66
N ASP A 223 9.17 7.22 17.88
CA ASP A 223 9.15 7.33 16.43
C ASP A 223 8.66 6.05 15.74
N PHE A 224 8.95 4.87 16.30
CA PHE A 224 8.77 3.57 15.69
C PHE A 224 8.21 2.53 16.66
N GLY A 225 7.85 1.37 16.15
CA GLY A 225 7.42 0.22 16.93
C GLY A 225 5.96 0.31 17.35
N TYR A 226 5.74 0.14 18.66
CA TYR A 226 4.42 0.02 19.24
C TYR A 226 4.21 1.06 20.34
N ILE A 227 2.95 1.30 20.68
CA ILE A 227 2.56 2.10 21.84
C ILE A 227 1.39 1.43 22.53
N HIS A 228 1.50 1.27 23.85
CA HIS A 228 0.47 0.67 24.68
C HIS A 228 -0.29 1.73 25.45
N TYR A 229 -1.60 1.68 25.41
CA TYR A 229 -2.53 2.54 26.13
C TYR A 229 -3.36 1.70 27.09
N GLN A 230 -3.50 2.15 28.32
CA GLN A 230 -4.36 1.50 29.33
C GLN A 230 -5.23 2.51 30.04
N THR A 231 -6.52 2.19 30.19
CA THR A 231 -7.46 2.95 31.03
C THR A 231 -8.52 2.03 31.63
N THR A 232 -9.49 2.58 32.34
CA THR A 232 -10.55 1.84 33.01
C THR A 232 -11.93 2.21 32.45
N ILE A 233 -12.70 1.21 32.01
CA ILE A 233 -14.12 1.35 31.67
C ILE A 233 -14.93 1.22 32.97
N LYS A 234 -15.74 2.25 33.26
CA LYS A 234 -16.52 2.36 34.51
C LYS A 234 -18.00 2.08 34.29
N THR A 235 -18.48 2.18 33.04
CA THR A 235 -19.91 2.02 32.69
C THR A 235 -20.11 0.68 31.96
N PRO A 236 -20.91 -0.27 32.51
CA PRO A 236 -21.14 -1.56 31.85
C PRO A 236 -22.14 -1.44 30.71
N GLY A 237 -22.21 -2.47 29.89
CA GLY A 237 -23.20 -2.63 28.83
C GLY A 237 -22.58 -2.95 27.47
N LYS A 238 -23.45 -3.13 26.48
CA LYS A 238 -23.07 -3.33 25.09
C LYS A 238 -22.96 -1.96 24.42
N GLN A 239 -21.73 -1.54 24.16
CA GLN A 239 -21.40 -0.22 23.65
C GLN A 239 -20.40 -0.31 22.48
N LYS A 240 -20.33 0.75 21.69
CA LYS A 240 -19.32 0.91 20.66
C LYS A 240 -18.08 1.56 21.28
N LEU A 241 -16.94 0.87 21.23
CA LEU A 241 -15.63 1.46 21.47
C LEU A 241 -15.19 2.13 20.17
N ILE A 242 -14.92 3.44 20.21
CA ILE A 242 -14.50 4.22 19.05
C ILE A 242 -13.13 4.81 19.33
N ILE A 243 -12.15 4.46 18.50
CA ILE A 243 -10.80 5.04 18.52
C ILE A 243 -10.73 6.04 17.37
N GLN A 244 -10.95 7.31 17.67
CA GLN A 244 -10.88 8.33 16.64
C GLN A 244 -9.44 8.53 16.17
N ASP A 245 -9.25 8.45 14.85
CA ASP A 245 -7.95 8.58 14.19
C ASP A 245 -6.90 7.59 14.70
N LEU A 246 -7.18 6.31 14.53
CA LEU A 246 -6.23 5.22 14.79
C LEU A 246 -5.12 5.19 13.73
N ARG A 247 -3.85 5.16 14.17
CA ARG A 247 -2.64 5.18 13.33
C ARG A 247 -1.61 4.14 13.81
N ASP A 248 -1.62 2.82 13.38
CA ASP A 248 -2.34 2.32 12.21
C ASP A 248 -3.13 1.04 12.53
N TYR A 249 -2.53 0.07 13.27
CA TYR A 249 -3.13 -1.21 13.61
C TYR A 249 -3.25 -1.37 15.12
N ALA A 250 -4.43 -1.71 15.61
CA ALA A 250 -4.67 -1.87 17.04
C ALA A 250 -5.13 -3.29 17.40
N VAL A 251 -4.58 -3.83 18.48
CA VAL A 251 -5.12 -4.96 19.22
C VAL A 251 -5.76 -4.43 20.51
N ILE A 252 -6.99 -4.83 20.78
CA ILE A 252 -7.81 -4.39 21.92
C ILE A 252 -7.97 -5.54 22.90
N LEU A 253 -7.62 -5.31 24.16
CA LEU A 253 -7.79 -6.26 25.23
C LEU A 253 -8.73 -5.67 26.31
N VAL A 254 -9.53 -6.55 26.91
CA VAL A 254 -10.35 -6.24 28.09
C VAL A 254 -10.03 -7.26 29.17
N ASP A 255 -9.61 -6.77 30.35
CA ASP A 255 -9.15 -7.61 31.47
C ASP A 255 -8.12 -8.66 31.02
N GLY A 256 -7.15 -8.23 30.21
CA GLY A 256 -6.06 -9.06 29.69
C GLY A 256 -6.46 -10.06 28.61
N LYS A 257 -7.69 -10.02 28.05
CA LYS A 257 -8.12 -10.87 26.96
C LYS A 257 -8.28 -10.08 25.68
N GLN A 258 -7.68 -10.54 24.59
CA GLN A 258 -7.89 -9.94 23.28
C GLN A 258 -9.35 -10.12 22.85
N VAL A 259 -9.99 -9.01 22.50
CA VAL A 259 -11.41 -8.97 22.12
C VAL A 259 -11.64 -8.49 20.70
N ALA A 260 -10.72 -7.72 20.12
CA ALA A 260 -10.80 -7.22 18.75
C ALA A 260 -9.43 -6.79 18.20
N SER A 261 -9.37 -6.57 16.89
CA SER A 261 -8.34 -5.79 16.22
C SER A 261 -8.99 -4.78 15.27
N LEU A 262 -8.31 -3.67 15.02
CA LEU A 262 -8.75 -2.62 14.08
C LEU A 262 -7.59 -2.28 13.14
N ASP A 263 -7.91 -2.06 11.86
CA ASP A 263 -6.94 -1.86 10.82
C ASP A 263 -7.23 -0.59 9.99
N ARG A 264 -6.28 0.35 9.99
CA ARG A 264 -6.37 1.59 9.23
C ARG A 264 -6.48 1.35 7.71
N ARG A 265 -5.92 0.26 7.17
CA ARG A 265 -6.04 -0.07 5.74
C ARG A 265 -7.50 -0.15 5.28
N TYR A 266 -8.41 -0.48 6.20
CA TYR A 266 -9.85 -0.61 5.97
C TYR A 266 -10.67 0.47 6.68
N ASN A 267 -10.03 1.57 7.10
CA ASN A 267 -10.67 2.65 7.86
C ASN A 267 -11.42 2.18 9.11
N GLN A 268 -10.98 1.07 9.71
CA GLN A 268 -11.57 0.55 10.93
C GLN A 268 -11.14 1.39 12.12
N ASN A 269 -12.08 2.02 12.77
CA ASN A 269 -11.85 2.88 13.93
C ASN A 269 -12.74 2.51 15.13
N SER A 270 -13.51 1.45 15.06
CA SER A 270 -14.46 1.10 16.13
C SER A 270 -14.84 -0.37 16.11
N THR A 271 -15.23 -0.88 17.31
CA THR A 271 -15.78 -2.21 17.52
C THR A 271 -16.87 -2.17 18.57
N THR A 272 -17.81 -3.13 18.56
CA THR A 272 -18.84 -3.25 19.59
C THR A 272 -18.42 -4.29 20.62
N LEU A 273 -18.34 -3.89 21.87
CA LEU A 273 -18.01 -4.75 22.99
C LEU A 273 -19.19 -4.84 23.96
N ASP A 274 -19.29 -5.96 24.67
CA ASP A 274 -20.31 -6.18 25.70
C ASP A 274 -19.62 -6.44 27.05
N ILE A 275 -19.55 -5.40 27.89
CA ILE A 275 -18.83 -5.41 29.16
C ILE A 275 -19.85 -5.48 30.31
N HIS A 276 -19.92 -6.64 30.96
CA HIS A 276 -20.89 -6.87 32.04
C HIS A 276 -20.35 -6.51 33.43
N LYS A 277 -19.02 -6.61 33.61
CA LYS A 277 -18.37 -6.35 34.91
C LYS A 277 -17.50 -5.09 34.82
N VAL A 278 -17.71 -4.17 35.76
CA VAL A 278 -16.90 -2.96 35.88
C VAL A 278 -16.41 -2.81 37.34
N PRO A 279 -15.28 -2.14 37.61
CA PRO A 279 -14.39 -1.56 36.60
C PRO A 279 -13.74 -2.65 35.74
N ALA A 280 -13.59 -2.41 34.43
CA ALA A 280 -12.86 -3.27 33.52
C ALA A 280 -11.62 -2.55 32.98
N THR A 281 -10.52 -3.26 32.90
CA THR A 281 -9.27 -2.72 32.30
C THR A 281 -9.37 -2.79 30.79
N LEU A 282 -9.28 -1.65 30.12
CA LEU A 282 -9.14 -1.56 28.66
C LEU A 282 -7.68 -1.33 28.33
N GLU A 283 -7.13 -2.18 27.47
CA GLU A 283 -5.79 -2.04 26.91
C GLU A 283 -5.88 -1.95 25.38
N ILE A 284 -5.12 -1.05 24.77
CA ILE A 284 -5.02 -0.88 23.33
C ILE A 284 -3.54 -0.86 22.96
N LEU A 285 -3.08 -1.90 22.28
CA LEU A 285 -1.73 -1.95 21.73
C LEU A 285 -1.78 -1.52 20.26
N VAL A 286 -1.15 -0.39 19.96
CA VAL A 286 -1.14 0.17 18.59
C VAL A 286 0.24 -0.02 17.97
N GLU A 287 0.27 -0.52 16.73
CA GLU A 287 1.46 -0.58 15.91
C GLU A 287 1.50 0.59 14.91
N ASN A 288 2.63 1.25 14.81
CA ASN A 288 3.01 2.08 13.67
C ASN A 288 3.46 1.15 12.55
N THR A 289 2.59 0.82 11.60
CA THR A 289 2.89 -0.16 10.52
C THR A 289 3.76 0.41 9.39
N GLY A 290 4.08 1.68 9.42
CA GLY A 290 4.97 2.37 8.49
C GLY A 290 4.71 3.86 8.45
N ARG A 291 5.78 4.67 8.43
CA ARG A 291 5.69 6.11 8.20
C ARG A 291 5.30 6.39 6.75
N VAL A 292 4.41 7.37 6.55
CA VAL A 292 4.03 7.77 5.20
C VAL A 292 5.22 8.42 4.50
N ASN A 293 5.64 7.85 3.39
CA ASN A 293 6.74 8.37 2.55
C ASN A 293 6.22 8.98 1.24
N TYR A 294 4.98 8.68 0.85
CA TYR A 294 4.34 9.27 -0.33
C TYR A 294 2.81 9.36 -0.16
N GLY A 295 2.23 10.46 -0.63
CA GLY A 295 0.79 10.70 -0.65
C GLY A 295 0.37 11.89 0.23
N PRO A 296 -0.94 12.23 0.23
CA PRO A 296 -1.45 13.46 0.85
C PRO A 296 -1.23 13.52 2.37
N ASP A 297 -1.12 12.37 3.05
CA ASP A 297 -0.98 12.33 4.52
C ASP A 297 0.45 12.54 5.01
N ILE A 298 1.42 12.84 4.14
CA ILE A 298 2.83 13.01 4.55
C ILE A 298 2.99 14.14 5.60
N LEU A 299 2.18 15.20 5.51
CA LEU A 299 2.17 16.31 6.45
C LEU A 299 1.47 15.97 7.79
N PHE A 300 0.65 14.92 7.82
CA PHE A 300 -0.16 14.53 8.97
C PHE A 300 0.22 13.15 9.50
N ASN A 301 1.50 12.82 9.43
CA ASN A 301 2.03 11.49 9.65
C ASN A 301 2.32 11.19 11.14
N ARG A 302 1.39 11.55 12.03
CA ARG A 302 1.45 11.17 13.45
C ARG A 302 0.96 9.73 13.64
N LYS A 303 1.44 9.06 14.69
CA LYS A 303 1.21 7.64 14.96
C LYS A 303 0.65 7.39 16.37
N GLY A 304 0.06 6.22 16.57
CA GLY A 304 -0.65 5.89 17.80
C GLY A 304 -2.13 6.28 17.72
N ILE A 305 -2.69 6.80 18.81
CA ILE A 305 -4.04 7.38 18.84
C ILE A 305 -3.88 8.90 18.86
N THR A 306 -4.31 9.57 17.79
CA THR A 306 -4.03 10.99 17.57
C THR A 306 -5.22 11.91 17.86
N SER A 307 -6.35 11.35 18.33
CA SER A 307 -7.53 12.12 18.73
C SER A 307 -8.05 11.62 20.09
N GLN A 308 -9.19 10.98 20.17
CA GLN A 308 -9.80 10.53 21.43
C GLN A 308 -10.36 9.09 21.32
N VAL A 309 -10.61 8.50 22.48
CA VAL A 309 -11.26 7.19 22.60
C VAL A 309 -12.60 7.36 23.30
N LEU A 310 -13.66 6.81 22.72
CA LEU A 310 -15.02 6.88 23.25
C LEU A 310 -15.54 5.49 23.61
N TRP A 311 -16.24 5.39 24.73
CA TRP A 311 -17.09 4.26 25.11
C TRP A 311 -18.56 4.68 24.99
N GLY A 312 -19.23 4.25 23.92
CA GLY A 312 -20.47 4.87 23.48
C GLY A 312 -20.27 6.34 23.13
N ASN A 313 -20.88 7.24 23.94
CA ASN A 313 -20.72 8.69 23.81
C ASN A 313 -19.79 9.29 24.88
N GLU A 314 -19.28 8.49 25.81
CA GLU A 314 -18.41 8.94 26.89
C GLU A 314 -16.95 8.92 26.46
N LYS A 315 -16.25 10.06 26.59
CA LYS A 315 -14.81 10.12 26.39
C LYS A 315 -14.08 9.38 27.51
N LEU A 316 -13.25 8.43 27.16
CA LEU A 316 -12.37 7.75 28.12
C LEU A 316 -11.18 8.64 28.46
N THR A 317 -10.84 8.69 29.76
CA THR A 317 -9.77 9.53 30.32
C THR A 317 -8.94 8.75 31.34
N GLY A 318 -7.83 9.34 31.82
CA GLY A 318 -6.96 8.73 32.82
C GLY A 318 -6.15 7.58 32.25
N TRP A 319 -5.26 7.89 31.31
CA TRP A 319 -4.48 6.94 30.55
C TRP A 319 -3.09 6.70 31.12
N SER A 320 -2.69 5.45 31.14
CA SER A 320 -1.30 5.00 31.27
C SER A 320 -0.78 4.68 29.88
N ILE A 321 0.24 5.37 29.41
CA ILE A 321 0.76 5.30 28.05
C ILE A 321 2.21 4.86 28.06
N THR A 322 2.54 3.78 27.35
CA THR A 322 3.90 3.20 27.32
C THR A 322 4.37 3.06 25.89
N PRO A 323 5.35 3.85 25.43
CA PRO A 323 6.01 3.62 24.16
C PRO A 323 6.88 2.35 24.19
N LEU A 324 6.89 1.62 23.10
CA LEU A 324 7.56 0.33 22.94
C LEU A 324 8.34 0.30 21.61
N PRO A 325 9.46 1.02 21.52
CA PRO A 325 10.29 1.00 20.32
C PRO A 325 11.00 -0.34 20.14
N LEU A 326 11.10 -1.15 21.20
CA LEU A 326 11.73 -2.48 21.21
C LEU A 326 13.14 -2.44 20.64
N TYR A 327 13.96 -1.54 21.17
CA TYR A 327 15.39 -1.48 20.88
C TYR A 327 16.08 -2.77 21.33
N LYS A 328 17.27 -3.01 20.78
CA LYS A 328 18.06 -4.20 21.10
C LYS A 328 18.25 -4.42 22.59
N GLU A 329 18.54 -3.35 23.33
CA GLU A 329 18.78 -3.37 24.76
C GLU A 329 17.52 -3.79 25.53
N GLU A 330 16.36 -3.31 25.11
CA GLU A 330 15.06 -3.65 25.69
C GLU A 330 14.73 -5.12 25.47
N VAL A 331 14.86 -5.60 24.24
CA VAL A 331 14.58 -7.01 23.88
C VAL A 331 15.57 -7.97 24.57
N SER A 332 16.84 -7.56 24.70
CA SER A 332 17.87 -8.37 25.39
C SER A 332 17.68 -8.43 26.90
N SER A 333 16.95 -7.48 27.50
CA SER A 333 16.67 -7.43 28.93
C SER A 333 15.42 -8.19 29.37
N LEU A 334 14.65 -8.76 28.41
CA LEU A 334 13.42 -9.46 28.72
C LEU A 334 13.64 -10.68 29.61
N SER A 335 12.76 -10.84 30.60
CA SER A 335 12.76 -12.02 31.49
C SER A 335 11.80 -13.07 30.96
N PHE A 336 12.35 -14.15 30.45
CA PHE A 336 11.59 -15.26 29.89
C PHE A 336 11.25 -16.31 30.95
N GLY A 337 10.10 -16.93 30.83
CA GLY A 337 9.59 -17.98 31.71
C GLY A 337 8.70 -18.98 30.97
N GLN A 338 7.61 -19.40 31.63
CA GLN A 338 6.67 -20.35 31.03
C GLN A 338 5.93 -19.77 29.84
N GLU A 339 5.45 -20.64 28.95
CA GLU A 339 4.67 -20.27 27.78
C GLU A 339 3.43 -19.44 28.13
N ILE A 340 3.23 -18.33 27.39
CA ILE A 340 2.07 -17.43 27.45
C ILE A 340 1.24 -17.62 26.20
N LYS A 341 -0.09 -17.62 26.32
CA LYS A 341 -1.05 -17.78 25.21
C LYS A 341 -2.16 -16.74 25.27
N GLY A 342 -2.69 -16.40 24.10
CA GLY A 342 -3.92 -15.62 23.95
C GLY A 342 -3.74 -14.11 24.17
N VAL A 343 -2.52 -13.58 24.27
CA VAL A 343 -2.19 -12.17 24.48
C VAL A 343 -0.90 -11.81 23.74
N PRO A 344 -0.65 -10.54 23.44
CA PRO A 344 0.65 -10.11 22.93
C PRO A 344 1.79 -10.52 23.86
N ALA A 345 2.79 -11.23 23.33
CA ALA A 345 3.91 -11.73 24.11
C ALA A 345 5.17 -11.91 23.25
N PHE A 346 6.32 -12.00 23.94
CA PHE A 346 7.57 -12.41 23.34
C PHE A 346 7.76 -13.93 23.50
N HIS A 347 8.36 -14.56 22.50
CA HIS A 347 8.70 -15.98 22.50
C HIS A 347 10.17 -16.13 22.13
N ARG A 348 10.89 -17.03 22.83
CA ARG A 348 12.32 -17.23 22.63
C ARG A 348 12.66 -18.71 22.41
N GLY A 349 13.64 -18.94 21.53
CA GLY A 349 14.25 -20.24 21.31
C GLY A 349 15.65 -20.11 20.72
N THR A 350 16.29 -21.26 20.51
CA THR A 350 17.60 -21.34 19.86
C THR A 350 17.57 -22.30 18.69
N PHE A 351 18.43 -22.05 17.69
CA PHE A 351 18.63 -22.92 16.54
C PHE A 351 20.11 -23.07 16.20
N ILE A 352 20.46 -24.10 15.47
CA ILE A 352 21.84 -24.43 15.14
C ILE A 352 22.10 -24.17 13.66
N ILE A 353 23.16 -23.45 13.35
CA ILE A 353 23.70 -23.24 12.01
C ILE A 353 24.99 -24.07 11.86
N GLU A 354 25.01 -24.97 10.89
CA GLU A 354 26.19 -25.81 10.61
C GLU A 354 27.19 -25.09 9.70
N GLN A 355 26.68 -24.41 8.66
CA GLN A 355 27.48 -23.64 7.70
C GLN A 355 26.89 -22.22 7.58
N GLN A 356 27.75 -21.23 7.63
CA GLN A 356 27.34 -19.83 7.49
C GLN A 356 26.88 -19.55 6.06
N GLY A 357 25.74 -18.90 5.93
CA GLY A 357 25.13 -18.48 4.69
C GLY A 357 23.90 -17.63 4.99
N ASP A 358 23.32 -17.02 3.96
CA ASP A 358 22.07 -16.28 4.07
C ASP A 358 20.91 -17.25 4.39
N CYS A 359 19.96 -16.83 5.20
CA CYS A 359 18.85 -17.68 5.63
C CYS A 359 17.54 -16.91 5.67
N PHE A 360 16.41 -17.60 5.53
CA PHE A 360 15.08 -16.99 5.53
C PHE A 360 14.21 -17.67 6.59
N VAL A 361 13.83 -16.93 7.64
CA VAL A 361 12.95 -17.46 8.70
C VAL A 361 11.52 -17.54 8.19
N ASP A 362 10.93 -18.73 8.22
CA ASP A 362 9.54 -18.97 7.84
C ASP A 362 8.60 -18.54 8.98
N MET A 363 7.86 -17.46 8.73
CA MET A 363 6.87 -16.88 9.65
C MET A 363 5.42 -17.14 9.20
N SER A 364 5.19 -17.97 8.20
CA SER A 364 3.87 -18.21 7.57
C SER A 364 2.79 -18.70 8.53
N GLN A 365 3.17 -19.31 9.65
CA GLN A 365 2.23 -19.81 10.67
C GLN A 365 2.01 -18.85 11.84
N TRP A 366 2.79 -17.79 11.93
CA TRP A 366 2.68 -16.75 12.97
C TRP A 366 1.67 -15.68 12.54
N GLY A 367 1.14 -14.91 13.48
CA GLY A 367 0.14 -13.89 13.17
C GLY A 367 0.75 -12.60 12.65
N LYS A 368 1.12 -11.72 13.57
CA LYS A 368 1.66 -10.38 13.29
C LYS A 368 2.64 -9.96 14.38
N GLY A 369 3.77 -9.39 13.99
CA GLY A 369 4.76 -8.95 14.96
C GLY A 369 6.12 -8.61 14.39
N ALA A 370 7.18 -8.87 15.18
CA ALA A 370 8.57 -8.60 14.80
C ALA A 370 9.52 -9.71 15.30
N VAL A 371 10.68 -9.85 14.64
CA VAL A 371 11.66 -10.92 14.92
C VAL A 371 13.05 -10.33 15.15
N TRP A 372 13.79 -10.92 16.09
CA TRP A 372 15.20 -10.64 16.34
C TRP A 372 16.00 -11.93 16.30
N VAL A 373 17.17 -11.89 15.69
CA VAL A 373 18.17 -12.97 15.69
C VAL A 373 19.47 -12.41 16.25
N ASN A 374 20.00 -13.06 17.30
CA ASN A 374 21.20 -12.62 18.01
C ASN A 374 21.13 -11.12 18.42
N GLY A 375 19.95 -10.65 18.82
CA GLY A 375 19.67 -9.26 19.19
C GLY A 375 19.60 -8.27 18.04
N LYS A 376 19.60 -8.72 16.77
CA LYS A 376 19.43 -7.89 15.57
C LYS A 376 18.02 -8.07 15.03
N SER A 377 17.28 -6.96 14.88
CA SER A 377 15.92 -7.01 14.36
C SER A 377 15.89 -7.31 12.87
N LEU A 378 15.16 -8.34 12.48
CA LEU A 378 14.91 -8.69 11.10
C LEU A 378 13.79 -7.84 10.47
N GLY A 379 12.92 -7.28 11.30
CA GLY A 379 11.76 -6.51 10.88
C GLY A 379 10.44 -7.15 11.28
N ARG A 380 9.38 -6.69 10.63
CA ARG A 380 7.99 -7.10 10.86
C ARG A 380 7.61 -8.32 10.01
N PHE A 381 6.76 -9.15 10.57
CA PHE A 381 6.03 -10.17 9.83
C PHE A 381 4.52 -9.97 9.96
N TRP A 382 3.79 -10.41 8.97
CA TRP A 382 2.34 -10.45 8.98
C TRP A 382 1.86 -11.56 8.05
N ASN A 383 1.07 -12.50 8.59
CA ASN A 383 0.61 -13.69 7.86
C ASN A 383 -0.28 -13.40 6.64
N ILE A 384 -0.79 -12.18 6.51
CA ILE A 384 -1.57 -11.80 5.30
C ILE A 384 -0.73 -11.78 4.03
N GLY A 385 0.63 -11.73 4.15
CA GLY A 385 1.55 -11.69 3.02
C GLY A 385 1.60 -10.36 2.26
N PRO A 386 2.32 -10.30 1.13
CA PRO A 386 2.83 -11.44 0.33
C PRO A 386 4.09 -12.10 0.90
N GLN A 387 4.90 -11.36 1.65
CA GLN A 387 6.10 -11.87 2.30
C GLN A 387 5.74 -12.78 3.49
N GLN A 388 6.24 -14.02 3.48
CA GLN A 388 6.07 -14.98 4.58
C GLN A 388 7.37 -15.32 5.29
N THR A 389 8.51 -14.92 4.75
CA THR A 389 9.84 -15.17 5.33
C THR A 389 10.55 -13.86 5.65
N LEU A 390 11.42 -13.89 6.66
CA LEU A 390 12.31 -12.76 6.97
C LEU A 390 13.76 -13.13 6.68
N TYR A 391 14.47 -12.24 5.98
CA TYR A 391 15.86 -12.41 5.58
C TYR A 391 16.82 -12.26 6.77
N ILE A 392 17.74 -13.21 6.92
CA ILE A 392 18.86 -13.14 7.86
C ILE A 392 20.16 -13.09 7.06
N PRO A 393 20.86 -11.95 7.04
CA PRO A 393 22.18 -11.86 6.41
C PRO A 393 23.19 -12.83 7.07
N ALA A 394 24.00 -13.52 6.28
CA ALA A 394 25.03 -14.45 6.76
C ALA A 394 25.92 -13.90 7.90
N PRO A 395 26.35 -12.62 7.88
CA PRO A 395 27.15 -12.04 8.97
C PRO A 395 26.41 -11.91 10.32
N TRP A 396 25.08 -12.07 10.34
CA TRP A 396 24.28 -12.02 11.57
C TRP A 396 24.17 -13.38 12.25
N LEU A 397 24.49 -14.45 11.50
CA LEU A 397 24.50 -15.83 11.98
C LEU A 397 25.88 -16.23 12.49
N LYS A 398 25.87 -17.08 13.50
CA LYS A 398 27.08 -17.72 14.05
C LYS A 398 27.03 -19.21 13.68
N LYS A 399 28.18 -19.80 13.40
CA LYS A 399 28.27 -21.27 13.36
C LYS A 399 28.01 -21.81 14.77
N GLY A 400 27.11 -22.79 14.90
CA GLY A 400 26.62 -23.28 16.18
C GLY A 400 25.31 -22.63 16.59
N GLU A 401 25.15 -22.36 17.88
CA GLU A 401 23.90 -21.87 18.46
C GLU A 401 23.66 -20.40 18.19
N ASN A 402 22.41 -20.08 17.77
CA ASN A 402 21.87 -18.75 17.54
C ASN A 402 20.57 -18.59 18.32
N GLU A 403 20.34 -17.41 18.88
CA GLU A 403 19.09 -17.06 19.55
C GLU A 403 18.10 -16.41 18.59
N ILE A 404 16.83 -16.75 18.74
CA ILE A 404 15.72 -16.07 18.08
C ILE A 404 14.68 -15.64 19.10
N VAL A 405 14.23 -14.37 18.98
CA VAL A 405 13.13 -13.80 19.75
C VAL A 405 12.07 -13.33 18.79
N VAL A 406 10.81 -13.71 19.03
CA VAL A 406 9.64 -13.30 18.26
C VAL A 406 8.71 -12.54 19.20
N PHE A 407 8.39 -11.30 18.87
CA PHE A 407 7.22 -10.62 19.44
C PHE A 407 6.01 -10.96 18.58
N GLU A 408 5.00 -11.59 19.17
CA GLU A 408 3.73 -11.85 18.51
C GLU A 408 2.65 -10.96 19.10
N MET A 409 2.11 -10.08 18.25
CA MET A 409 1.04 -9.15 18.61
C MET A 409 -0.33 -9.84 18.61
N GLU A 410 -0.49 -10.86 17.77
CA GLU A 410 -1.71 -11.63 17.59
C GLU A 410 -1.41 -13.11 17.75
N ASP A 411 -1.75 -13.67 18.89
CA ASP A 411 -1.40 -15.05 19.21
C ASP A 411 -2.18 -16.07 18.35
N THR A 412 -1.47 -16.74 17.46
CA THR A 412 -1.99 -17.87 16.66
C THR A 412 -1.92 -19.22 17.41
N GLY A 413 -1.28 -19.26 18.56
CA GLY A 413 -0.96 -20.48 19.30
C GLY A 413 0.16 -21.32 18.66
N LYS A 414 0.79 -20.84 17.59
CA LYS A 414 1.95 -21.50 16.96
C LYS A 414 3.24 -21.04 17.63
N ARG A 415 4.18 -21.97 17.75
CA ARG A 415 5.48 -21.71 18.41
C ARG A 415 6.65 -22.27 17.61
N ASN A 416 6.37 -22.83 16.45
CA ASN A 416 7.38 -23.45 15.60
C ASN A 416 7.80 -22.50 14.48
N LEU A 417 9.07 -22.52 14.15
CA LEU A 417 9.63 -21.87 12.96
C LEU A 417 10.84 -22.67 12.43
N GLN A 418 11.24 -22.38 11.19
CA GLN A 418 12.36 -23.01 10.51
C GLN A 418 13.09 -21.98 9.64
N GLY A 419 14.33 -22.29 9.28
CA GLY A 419 15.10 -21.52 8.32
C GLY A 419 15.13 -22.18 6.95
N LEU A 420 14.81 -21.39 5.92
CA LEU A 420 14.80 -21.81 4.52
C LEU A 420 16.01 -21.26 3.77
N ASP A 421 16.41 -21.91 2.69
CA ASP A 421 17.46 -21.45 1.75
C ASP A 421 16.94 -20.49 0.68
N LYS A 422 15.63 -20.29 0.61
CA LYS A 422 14.96 -19.37 -0.32
C LYS A 422 13.81 -18.64 0.36
N PRO A 423 13.53 -17.39 -0.04
CA PRO A 423 12.40 -16.64 0.51
C PRO A 423 11.05 -17.12 -0.05
N ILE A 424 9.99 -16.80 0.69
CA ILE A 424 8.60 -16.86 0.25
C ILE A 424 8.10 -15.42 0.18
N LEU A 425 8.04 -14.85 -1.03
CA LEU A 425 7.70 -13.44 -1.27
C LEU A 425 6.31 -13.24 -1.90
N ASP A 426 5.65 -14.28 -2.39
CA ASP A 426 4.32 -14.21 -3.02
C ASP A 426 3.37 -15.26 -2.47
N SER A 427 3.05 -15.17 -1.20
CA SER A 427 2.04 -16.03 -0.57
C SER A 427 1.09 -15.21 0.29
N LEU A 428 -0.19 -15.18 -0.08
CA LEU A 428 -1.23 -14.49 0.68
C LEU A 428 -1.87 -15.43 1.71
N GLY A 429 -2.02 -14.92 2.92
CA GLY A 429 -2.79 -15.55 3.98
C GLY A 429 -4.17 -14.93 4.17
N ILE A 430 -4.86 -15.35 5.23
CA ILE A 430 -6.19 -14.84 5.58
C ILE A 430 -6.04 -13.50 6.30
N ASP A 431 -6.60 -12.45 5.72
CA ASP A 431 -6.72 -11.14 6.36
C ASP A 431 -8.06 -11.03 7.08
N LYS A 432 -8.05 -11.27 8.39
CA LYS A 432 -9.26 -11.25 9.23
C LYS A 432 -9.91 -9.88 9.39
N ASN A 433 -9.16 -8.80 9.12
CA ASN A 433 -9.65 -7.44 9.17
C ASN A 433 -10.23 -6.97 7.84
N LYS A 434 -9.95 -7.69 6.74
CA LYS A 434 -10.53 -7.38 5.44
C LYS A 434 -12.05 -7.46 5.55
N PRO A 435 -12.79 -6.38 5.27
CA PRO A 435 -14.25 -6.43 5.28
C PRO A 435 -14.71 -7.59 4.40
N GLU A 436 -15.61 -8.43 4.94
CA GLU A 436 -16.30 -9.37 4.06
C GLU A 436 -16.89 -8.54 2.93
N LYS A 437 -16.57 -8.93 1.67
CA LYS A 437 -17.30 -8.35 0.53
C LYS A 437 -18.76 -8.51 0.91
N GLN A 438 -19.48 -7.40 1.07
CA GLN A 438 -20.94 -7.48 1.11
C GLN A 438 -21.28 -8.32 -0.12
N GLN A 439 -21.75 -9.55 0.08
CA GLN A 439 -22.23 -10.36 -1.01
C GLN A 439 -23.29 -9.50 -1.65
N ARG A 440 -22.95 -8.88 -2.77
CA ARG A 440 -23.93 -8.18 -3.57
C ARG A 440 -24.98 -9.24 -3.83
N ASN A 441 -26.21 -8.99 -3.36
CA ASN A 441 -27.27 -9.99 -3.19
C ASN A 441 -27.77 -10.64 -4.48
N GLN A 442 -27.01 -10.49 -5.60
CA GLN A 442 -27.40 -10.97 -6.90
C GLN A 442 -26.36 -11.96 -7.44
N THR A 443 -26.79 -13.19 -7.62
CA THR A 443 -26.06 -14.23 -8.37
C THR A 443 -26.68 -14.34 -9.76
N GLY A 444 -25.84 -14.52 -10.79
CA GLY A 444 -26.30 -14.61 -12.19
C GLY A 444 -26.07 -13.33 -12.99
N SER A 445 -26.56 -13.29 -14.21
CA SER A 445 -26.48 -12.13 -15.11
C SER A 445 -27.81 -11.37 -15.14
N PRO A 446 -27.78 -10.01 -15.18
CA PRO A 446 -29.01 -9.24 -15.28
C PRO A 446 -29.72 -9.48 -16.61
N ILE A 447 -31.03 -9.56 -16.54
CA ILE A 447 -31.90 -9.59 -17.72
C ILE A 447 -32.11 -8.15 -18.16
N LEU A 448 -31.55 -7.80 -19.32
CA LEU A 448 -31.65 -6.48 -19.94
C LEU A 448 -32.63 -6.55 -21.11
N GLU A 449 -33.68 -5.75 -21.06
CA GLU A 449 -34.74 -5.70 -22.09
C GLU A 449 -34.55 -4.49 -23.00
N GLU A 450 -34.88 -4.61 -24.29
CA GLU A 450 -34.78 -3.49 -25.24
C GLU A 450 -35.59 -2.26 -24.80
N GLY A 451 -36.72 -2.48 -24.12
CA GLY A 451 -37.57 -1.42 -23.59
C GLY A 451 -36.92 -0.58 -22.48
N ASP A 452 -35.90 -1.09 -21.83
CA ASP A 452 -35.16 -0.43 -20.75
C ASP A 452 -33.96 0.41 -21.27
N ILE A 453 -33.63 0.33 -22.54
CA ILE A 453 -32.52 1.10 -23.14
C ILE A 453 -32.82 2.59 -23.03
N LEU A 454 -31.95 3.30 -22.32
CA LEU A 454 -31.93 4.75 -22.23
C LEU A 454 -31.13 5.37 -23.38
N LEU A 455 -29.95 4.83 -23.62
CA LEU A 455 -29.09 5.26 -24.72
C LEU A 455 -28.11 4.14 -25.13
N ASN A 456 -27.64 4.26 -26.35
CA ASN A 456 -26.48 3.57 -26.93
C ASN A 456 -25.57 4.67 -27.47
N THR A 457 -24.29 4.69 -27.06
CA THR A 457 -23.40 5.78 -27.44
C THR A 457 -21.93 5.36 -27.47
N THR A 458 -21.14 6.15 -28.19
CA THR A 458 -19.68 6.05 -28.20
C THR A 458 -19.11 7.22 -27.43
N LEU A 459 -18.38 6.94 -26.36
CA LEU A 459 -17.68 7.96 -25.58
C LEU A 459 -16.36 8.33 -26.28
N ALA A 460 -16.03 9.61 -26.34
CA ALA A 460 -14.75 10.06 -26.88
C ALA A 460 -13.58 9.77 -25.91
N GLU A 461 -12.39 9.59 -26.45
CA GLU A 461 -11.17 9.47 -25.64
C GLU A 461 -10.69 10.86 -25.18
N THR A 462 -11.33 11.40 -24.16
CA THR A 462 -11.02 12.73 -23.59
C THR A 462 -11.00 12.70 -22.07
N ASN A 463 -10.31 13.67 -21.46
CA ASN A 463 -10.35 13.91 -20.02
C ASN A 463 -11.53 14.80 -19.58
N ASP A 464 -12.29 15.32 -20.52
CA ASP A 464 -13.40 16.21 -20.18
C ASP A 464 -14.66 15.41 -19.88
N TRP A 465 -15.59 16.02 -19.16
CA TRP A 465 -16.91 15.47 -18.99
C TRP A 465 -17.63 15.41 -20.33
N GLN A 466 -18.25 14.28 -20.61
CA GLN A 466 -19.06 14.06 -21.81
C GLN A 466 -20.51 13.92 -21.39
N GLN A 467 -21.34 14.87 -21.77
CA GLN A 467 -22.78 14.79 -21.57
C GLN A 467 -23.45 14.11 -22.75
N VAL A 468 -24.33 13.17 -22.47
CA VAL A 468 -25.18 12.51 -23.44
C VAL A 468 -26.62 12.69 -23.01
N ASP A 469 -27.39 13.44 -23.82
CA ASP A 469 -28.79 13.71 -23.56
C ASP A 469 -29.63 12.48 -23.97
N LEU A 470 -30.63 12.13 -23.14
CA LEU A 470 -31.55 11.06 -23.48
C LEU A 470 -32.53 11.52 -24.58
N PRO A 471 -32.86 10.64 -25.53
CA PRO A 471 -33.86 10.96 -26.57
C PRO A 471 -35.23 11.35 -26.01
N VAL A 472 -35.54 10.83 -24.83
CA VAL A 472 -36.78 11.10 -24.08
C VAL A 472 -36.46 11.05 -22.59
N VAL A 473 -36.99 11.99 -21.81
CA VAL A 473 -36.91 11.97 -20.34
C VAL A 473 -37.47 10.66 -19.81
N ARG A 474 -36.69 9.95 -19.01
CA ARG A 474 -37.05 8.64 -18.44
C ARG A 474 -37.17 8.71 -16.94
N THR A 475 -38.19 8.03 -16.42
CA THR A 475 -38.37 7.85 -14.97
C THR A 475 -37.66 6.54 -14.55
N LEU A 476 -36.68 6.64 -13.65
CA LEU A 476 -35.93 5.48 -13.19
C LEU A 476 -35.52 5.60 -11.72
N ARG A 477 -35.24 4.47 -11.11
CA ARG A 477 -34.54 4.29 -9.83
C ARG A 477 -33.29 3.42 -9.98
N HIS A 478 -33.28 2.52 -10.95
CA HIS A 478 -32.15 1.64 -11.22
C HIS A 478 -31.64 1.91 -12.62
N PHE A 479 -30.32 1.98 -12.76
CA PHE A 479 -29.71 2.00 -14.08
C PHE A 479 -28.57 0.99 -14.18
N CYS A 480 -28.34 0.49 -15.40
CA CYS A 480 -27.25 -0.41 -15.72
C CYS A 480 -26.37 0.24 -16.79
N ILE A 481 -25.07 0.30 -16.56
CA ILE A 481 -24.07 0.58 -17.58
C ILE A 481 -23.52 -0.75 -18.07
N GLU A 482 -23.60 -0.95 -19.37
CA GLU A 482 -23.03 -2.09 -20.07
C GLU A 482 -21.95 -1.57 -21.02
N THR A 483 -20.70 -1.97 -20.82
CA THR A 483 -19.58 -1.59 -21.69
C THR A 483 -19.41 -2.65 -22.77
N LEU A 484 -19.32 -2.22 -24.04
CA LEU A 484 -19.30 -3.10 -25.20
C LEU A 484 -17.91 -3.22 -25.83
N SER A 485 -17.11 -2.15 -25.76
CA SER A 485 -15.76 -2.10 -26.32
C SER A 485 -14.89 -1.08 -25.61
N SER A 486 -13.57 -1.20 -25.75
CA SER A 486 -12.59 -0.24 -25.25
C SER A 486 -11.66 0.24 -26.39
N TYR A 487 -11.03 1.41 -26.19
CA TYR A 487 -10.01 1.95 -27.10
C TYR A 487 -8.67 1.19 -27.00
N THR A 488 -8.47 0.45 -25.90
CA THR A 488 -7.24 -0.31 -25.63
C THR A 488 -7.28 -1.74 -26.14
N GLU A 489 -8.42 -2.20 -26.67
CA GLU A 489 -8.63 -3.56 -27.20
C GLU A 489 -8.25 -4.70 -26.21
N ASP A 490 -8.22 -4.39 -24.92
CA ASP A 490 -7.77 -5.29 -23.84
C ASP A 490 -8.93 -5.99 -23.11
N ASN A 491 -10.16 -5.89 -23.64
CA ASN A 491 -11.37 -6.45 -23.03
C ASN A 491 -11.67 -5.99 -21.60
N GLN A 492 -11.03 -4.89 -21.16
CA GLN A 492 -11.25 -4.28 -19.86
C GLN A 492 -12.22 -3.10 -19.97
N ALA A 493 -12.73 -2.64 -18.82
CA ALA A 493 -13.52 -1.41 -18.74
C ALA A 493 -13.03 -0.54 -17.57
N CYS A 494 -12.93 0.77 -17.81
CA CYS A 494 -12.55 1.77 -16.84
C CYS A 494 -13.34 3.06 -17.04
N ILE A 495 -14.06 3.50 -16.01
CA ILE A 495 -14.81 4.78 -15.98
C ILE A 495 -14.51 5.46 -14.64
N SER A 496 -14.18 6.78 -14.67
CA SER A 496 -13.88 7.53 -13.45
C SER A 496 -15.15 7.98 -12.73
N GLU A 497 -16.07 8.62 -13.44
CA GLU A 497 -17.27 9.19 -12.82
C GLU A 497 -18.49 9.16 -13.73
N VAL A 498 -19.67 9.06 -13.14
CA VAL A 498 -20.97 9.16 -13.79
C VAL A 498 -21.89 10.07 -12.98
N ASP A 499 -22.56 11.01 -13.65
CA ASP A 499 -23.66 11.78 -13.10
C ASP A 499 -24.96 11.50 -13.88
N LEU A 500 -26.08 11.52 -13.19
CA LEU A 500 -27.41 11.60 -13.78
C LEU A 500 -27.94 13.02 -13.63
N LEU A 501 -28.52 13.57 -14.70
CA LEU A 501 -29.13 14.89 -14.69
C LEU A 501 -30.67 14.75 -14.67
N ASP A 502 -31.33 15.47 -13.78
CA ASP A 502 -32.79 15.51 -13.70
C ASP A 502 -33.45 16.17 -14.92
N ASP A 503 -34.76 16.30 -14.93
CA ASP A 503 -35.54 16.92 -16.01
C ASP A 503 -35.33 18.45 -16.15
N LYS A 504 -34.55 19.04 -15.22
CA LYS A 504 -34.09 20.44 -15.25
C LYS A 504 -32.62 20.57 -15.61
N GLY A 505 -31.92 19.47 -15.91
CA GLY A 505 -30.50 19.43 -16.22
C GLY A 505 -29.59 19.59 -15.01
N GLN A 506 -30.09 19.37 -13.77
CA GLN A 506 -29.29 19.45 -12.56
C GLN A 506 -28.79 18.05 -12.15
N PRO A 507 -27.52 17.92 -11.71
CA PRO A 507 -27.02 16.66 -11.18
C PRO A 507 -27.82 16.23 -9.94
N ILE A 508 -28.22 14.97 -9.87
CA ILE A 508 -28.87 14.39 -8.69
C ILE A 508 -27.80 13.99 -7.64
N ASP A 509 -28.19 14.06 -6.36
CA ASP A 509 -27.34 13.71 -5.23
C ASP A 509 -26.95 12.22 -5.26
N LYS A 510 -25.65 11.93 -5.27
CA LYS A 510 -25.06 10.59 -5.35
C LYS A 510 -24.76 9.97 -3.98
N THR A 511 -24.90 10.70 -2.89
CA THR A 511 -24.46 10.28 -1.54
C THR A 511 -25.17 9.04 -1.01
N LYS A 512 -26.32 8.69 -1.57
CA LYS A 512 -27.12 7.51 -1.20
C LYS A 512 -27.09 6.39 -2.23
N TRP A 513 -26.38 6.55 -3.34
CA TRP A 513 -26.34 5.54 -4.38
C TRP A 513 -25.67 4.27 -3.89
N GLU A 514 -26.08 3.14 -4.43
CA GLU A 514 -25.55 1.82 -4.06
C GLU A 514 -25.36 0.95 -5.30
N VAL A 515 -24.18 0.35 -5.43
CA VAL A 515 -23.95 -0.67 -6.45
C VAL A 515 -24.62 -1.96 -6.01
N VAL A 516 -25.57 -2.43 -6.80
CA VAL A 516 -26.32 -3.66 -6.52
C VAL A 516 -25.84 -4.87 -7.32
N TYR A 517 -25.13 -4.62 -8.41
CA TYR A 517 -24.46 -5.64 -9.22
C TYR A 517 -23.25 -5.08 -9.93
N VAL A 518 -22.21 -5.88 -10.05
CA VAL A 518 -21.07 -5.64 -10.93
C VAL A 518 -20.56 -6.97 -11.48
N SER A 519 -20.34 -7.06 -12.79
CA SER A 519 -19.82 -8.28 -13.43
C SER A 519 -18.34 -8.54 -13.10
N SER A 520 -17.55 -7.47 -12.99
CA SER A 520 -16.12 -7.51 -12.69
C SER A 520 -15.67 -6.18 -12.09
N GLU A 521 -14.82 -6.24 -11.08
CA GLU A 521 -14.18 -5.06 -10.48
C GLU A 521 -12.82 -5.42 -9.89
N GLN A 522 -11.87 -4.51 -9.99
CA GLN A 522 -10.54 -4.66 -9.42
C GLN A 522 -10.54 -4.23 -7.95
N ALA A 523 -11.22 -5.02 -7.10
CA ALA A 523 -11.43 -4.72 -5.68
C ALA A 523 -10.12 -4.67 -4.87
N ASP A 524 -9.09 -5.40 -5.30
CA ASP A 524 -7.84 -5.53 -4.55
C ASP A 524 -6.97 -4.26 -4.54
N LYS A 525 -7.28 -3.29 -5.39
CA LYS A 525 -6.55 -2.01 -5.47
C LYS A 525 -7.29 -0.81 -4.91
N ASN A 526 -8.45 -0.97 -4.28
CA ASN A 526 -9.36 0.08 -3.79
C ASN A 526 -9.61 1.26 -4.77
N LEU A 527 -8.89 1.30 -5.89
CA LEU A 527 -9.01 2.30 -6.95
C LEU A 527 -9.92 1.84 -8.09
N GLY A 528 -10.31 0.55 -8.10
CA GLY A 528 -11.07 -0.05 -9.19
C GLY A 528 -12.43 -0.60 -8.79
N VAL A 529 -12.95 -0.29 -7.59
CA VAL A 529 -14.28 -0.70 -7.15
C VAL A 529 -15.38 0.11 -7.84
N ALA A 530 -16.56 -0.49 -7.99
CA ALA A 530 -17.64 0.11 -8.74
C ALA A 530 -18.24 1.36 -8.07
N GLU A 531 -18.14 1.50 -6.76
CA GLU A 531 -18.56 2.69 -6.02
C GLU A 531 -17.80 3.96 -6.43
N ASN A 532 -16.57 3.82 -6.94
CA ASN A 532 -15.79 4.95 -7.46
C ASN A 532 -16.46 5.66 -8.64
N LEU A 533 -17.48 5.05 -9.28
CA LEU A 533 -18.25 5.70 -10.34
C LEU A 533 -19.06 6.92 -9.88
N PHE A 534 -19.25 7.09 -8.56
CA PHE A 534 -20.09 8.16 -8.03
C PHE A 534 -19.63 8.66 -6.66
N ASP A 535 -18.35 8.49 -6.33
CA ASP A 535 -17.77 8.96 -5.07
C ASP A 535 -17.42 10.46 -5.08
N GLY A 536 -17.47 11.10 -6.25
CA GLY A 536 -17.16 12.51 -6.43
C GLY A 536 -15.66 12.81 -6.59
N ASP A 537 -14.82 11.79 -6.57
CA ASP A 537 -13.37 11.92 -6.78
C ASP A 537 -13.00 11.50 -8.20
N ILE A 538 -12.75 12.47 -9.07
CA ILE A 538 -12.35 12.23 -10.46
C ILE A 538 -11.00 11.52 -10.62
N SER A 539 -10.24 11.35 -9.55
CA SER A 539 -8.98 10.59 -9.55
C SER A 539 -9.18 9.10 -9.28
N SER A 540 -10.29 8.73 -8.67
CA SER A 540 -10.75 7.35 -8.51
C SER A 540 -11.45 6.85 -9.78
N PHE A 541 -11.67 5.54 -9.89
CA PHE A 541 -12.33 4.94 -11.05
C PHE A 541 -12.80 3.52 -10.75
N TRP A 542 -13.85 3.08 -11.41
CA TRP A 542 -14.11 1.66 -11.59
C TRP A 542 -13.20 1.08 -12.67
N HIS A 543 -12.64 -0.10 -12.40
CA HIS A 543 -11.87 -0.88 -13.35
C HIS A 543 -12.20 -2.36 -13.19
N THR A 544 -12.40 -3.05 -14.30
CA THR A 544 -12.59 -4.51 -14.29
C THR A 544 -11.31 -5.22 -13.87
N ASP A 545 -11.45 -6.38 -13.22
CA ASP A 545 -10.30 -7.19 -12.81
C ASP A 545 -9.71 -7.91 -14.03
N PRO A 546 -8.44 -7.65 -14.39
CA PRO A 546 -7.78 -8.32 -15.52
C PRO A 546 -7.66 -9.84 -15.38
N ALA A 547 -7.74 -10.36 -14.15
CA ALA A 547 -7.65 -11.78 -13.85
C ALA A 547 -8.98 -12.52 -14.02
N THR A 548 -10.11 -11.82 -14.19
CA THR A 548 -11.42 -12.44 -14.36
C THR A 548 -11.80 -12.55 -15.84
N GLU A 549 -12.04 -13.79 -16.31
CA GLU A 549 -12.76 -14.07 -17.52
C GLU A 549 -14.28 -14.01 -17.25
N PRO A 550 -15.08 -13.61 -18.19
CA PRO A 550 -14.87 -13.36 -19.62
C PRO A 550 -14.78 -11.86 -19.95
N GLY A 551 -14.28 -11.58 -21.16
CA GLY A 551 -14.28 -10.26 -21.75
C GLY A 551 -15.66 -9.59 -21.84
N GLN A 552 -15.73 -8.42 -22.47
CA GLN A 552 -16.96 -7.63 -22.63
C GLN A 552 -18.15 -8.47 -23.14
N PRO A 553 -19.38 -8.11 -22.75
CA PRO A 553 -19.77 -6.88 -22.06
C PRO A 553 -19.59 -6.94 -20.54
N HIS A 554 -19.05 -5.86 -19.95
CA HIS A 554 -19.03 -5.69 -18.50
C HIS A 554 -20.22 -4.83 -18.05
N ARG A 555 -20.77 -5.14 -16.88
CA ARG A 555 -22.02 -4.52 -16.40
C ARG A 555 -21.94 -4.07 -14.97
N ILE A 556 -22.51 -2.89 -14.71
CA ILE A 556 -22.74 -2.35 -13.36
C ILE A 556 -24.19 -1.93 -13.25
N ILE A 557 -24.86 -2.31 -12.17
CA ILE A 557 -26.20 -1.82 -11.82
C ILE A 557 -26.13 -1.02 -10.53
N VAL A 558 -26.73 0.16 -10.57
CA VAL A 558 -26.79 1.11 -9.44
C VAL A 558 -28.25 1.36 -9.05
N ASP A 559 -28.55 1.31 -7.75
CA ASP A 559 -29.81 1.79 -7.14
C ASP A 559 -29.58 3.22 -6.64
N ILE A 560 -30.27 4.19 -7.21
CA ILE A 560 -30.19 5.61 -6.79
C ILE A 560 -31.15 5.94 -5.63
N LYS A 561 -31.80 4.93 -5.04
CA LYS A 561 -32.67 4.94 -3.85
C LYS A 561 -34.00 5.64 -4.03
N GLU A 562 -34.11 6.62 -4.87
CA GLU A 562 -35.33 7.38 -5.13
C GLU A 562 -35.66 7.35 -6.63
N ILE A 563 -36.91 7.63 -6.97
CA ILE A 563 -37.35 7.70 -8.37
C ILE A 563 -37.17 9.10 -8.88
N TYR A 564 -36.36 9.26 -9.94
CA TYR A 564 -36.10 10.52 -10.62
C TYR A 564 -36.52 10.48 -12.09
N LYS A 565 -36.83 11.66 -12.63
CA LYS A 565 -36.94 11.90 -14.06
C LYS A 565 -35.58 12.33 -14.56
N ILE A 566 -34.97 11.53 -15.44
CA ILE A 566 -33.64 11.76 -15.96
C ILE A 566 -33.71 12.23 -17.39
N SER A 567 -32.97 13.31 -17.71
CA SER A 567 -32.88 13.91 -19.05
C SER A 567 -31.54 13.62 -19.74
N ALA A 568 -30.47 13.41 -18.96
CA ALA A 568 -29.13 13.20 -19.51
C ALA A 568 -28.24 12.43 -18.52
N LEU A 569 -27.14 11.85 -19.05
CA LEU A 569 -26.04 11.32 -18.27
C LEU A 569 -24.76 12.09 -18.60
N ARG A 570 -23.86 12.20 -17.62
CA ARG A 570 -22.49 12.67 -17.86
C ARG A 570 -21.50 11.58 -17.47
N PHE A 571 -20.51 11.39 -18.32
CA PHE A 571 -19.44 10.42 -18.10
C PHE A 571 -18.09 11.12 -18.05
N LYS A 572 -17.24 10.64 -17.17
CA LYS A 572 -15.82 10.99 -17.16
C LYS A 572 -15.02 9.72 -17.33
N VAL A 573 -14.44 9.56 -18.52
CA VAL A 573 -13.52 8.45 -18.81
C VAL A 573 -12.09 8.86 -18.46
N ARG A 574 -11.28 7.89 -18.08
CA ARG A 574 -9.90 8.16 -17.70
C ARG A 574 -9.00 8.28 -18.93
N LYS A 575 -8.14 9.31 -18.96
CA LYS A 575 -7.10 9.49 -19.98
C LYS A 575 -5.71 9.18 -19.43
N GLY A 576 -4.88 8.51 -20.21
CA GLY A 576 -3.48 8.25 -19.91
C GLY A 576 -2.90 7.25 -20.92
N ALA A 577 -1.62 7.35 -21.23
CA ALA A 577 -0.95 6.52 -22.23
C ALA A 577 -0.86 5.03 -21.83
N PHE A 578 -1.03 4.70 -20.55
CA PHE A 578 -0.79 3.37 -19.98
C PHE A 578 -2.00 2.78 -19.26
N LEU A 579 -3.21 3.25 -19.56
CA LEU A 579 -4.41 2.80 -18.88
C LEU A 579 -5.15 1.77 -19.73
N SER A 580 -5.33 0.58 -19.19
CA SER A 580 -6.23 -0.45 -19.70
C SER A 580 -7.69 -0.03 -19.56
N GLY A 581 -8.58 -0.61 -20.37
CA GLY A 581 -10.02 -0.51 -20.20
C GLY A 581 -10.66 0.83 -20.58
N LYS A 582 -10.02 1.67 -21.39
CA LYS A 582 -10.63 2.94 -21.84
C LYS A 582 -11.92 2.68 -22.62
N VAL A 583 -13.05 2.80 -21.95
CA VAL A 583 -14.37 2.50 -22.49
C VAL A 583 -14.67 3.33 -23.73
N LYS A 584 -15.17 2.67 -24.78
CA LYS A 584 -15.52 3.29 -26.07
C LYS A 584 -17.02 3.24 -26.31
N GLU A 585 -17.60 2.06 -26.44
CA GLU A 585 -19.02 1.88 -26.73
C GLU A 585 -19.75 1.37 -25.49
N ILE A 586 -20.89 1.99 -25.18
CA ILE A 586 -21.72 1.63 -24.04
C ILE A 586 -23.20 1.60 -24.39
N ASN A 587 -23.92 0.71 -23.71
CA ASN A 587 -25.35 0.80 -23.53
C ASN A 587 -25.66 1.27 -22.11
N VAL A 588 -26.68 2.07 -21.92
CA VAL A 588 -27.26 2.36 -20.62
C VAL A 588 -28.71 1.97 -20.60
N TYR A 589 -29.09 1.20 -19.59
CA TYR A 589 -30.46 0.78 -19.32
C TYR A 589 -30.95 1.46 -18.06
N GLY A 590 -32.27 1.69 -17.96
CA GLY A 590 -32.85 2.27 -16.73
C GLY A 590 -34.33 1.98 -16.59
N ARG A 591 -34.74 1.70 -15.35
CA ARG A 591 -36.14 1.37 -15.02
C ARG A 591 -36.47 1.78 -13.57
N PRO A 592 -37.77 1.99 -13.27
CA PRO A 592 -38.19 2.26 -11.89
C PRO A 592 -38.08 1.04 -10.97
N GLN A 593 -38.27 -0.17 -11.51
CA GLN A 593 -38.19 -1.43 -10.79
C GLN A 593 -36.76 -1.98 -10.80
N PHE A 594 -36.49 -2.95 -9.93
CA PHE A 594 -35.24 -3.68 -9.91
C PHE A 594 -35.06 -4.53 -11.18
N PHE A 595 -33.83 -4.70 -11.64
CA PHE A 595 -33.52 -5.62 -12.73
C PHE A 595 -33.69 -7.07 -12.27
N LEU A 596 -34.24 -7.93 -13.13
CA LEU A 596 -34.30 -9.36 -12.88
C LEU A 596 -32.99 -10.04 -13.25
N PHE A 597 -32.73 -11.20 -12.68
CA PHE A 597 -31.51 -11.97 -12.90
C PHE A 597 -31.84 -13.41 -13.29
N HIS A 598 -30.97 -14.02 -14.13
CA HIS A 598 -31.05 -15.44 -14.48
C HIS A 598 -30.54 -16.34 -13.39
#